data_d3558b83a8db71c6ef75d9a211c62749
#
_entry.id   d3558b83a8db71c6ef75d9a211c62749
#
_cell.length_a   1.000
_cell.length_b   1.000
_cell.length_c   1.000
_cell.angle_alpha   90.00
_cell.angle_beta   90.00
_cell.angle_gamma   90.00
#
_symmetry.space_group_name_H-M   'P 1'
#
loop_
_entity.id
_entity.type
_entity.pdbx_description
1 polymer ?
#
loop_
_entity_poly.entity_id
_entity_poly.type
_entity_poly.pdbx_seq_one_letter_code
_entity_poly.pdbx_strand_id
1 'polypeptide(L)'
;MKRSIDMTSDAGLISQDSDYASHRQEVLNELRQMQQTPQLVTSPEELEALEREMRQRTDRLGSLVVGHHLQQALDSAALQAEQERLVSQWPTSLTSDGKVKGRVRTAQGDTVPVRVTYDRRTGQRRAGKRSAGVYAGLVVLGI
;
A
#
# COMPACT_ATOMS: atom_id res chain seq x y z
N MET A 1 -5.08 3.84 15.43
CA MET A 1 -5.52 4.38 14.12
C MET A 1 -5.97 3.26 13.22
N LYS A 2 -7.09 3.45 12.57
CA LYS A 2 -7.60 2.47 11.61
C LYS A 2 -6.90 2.65 10.27
N ARG A 3 -6.51 1.54 9.66
CA ARG A 3 -6.08 1.54 8.26
C ARG A 3 -7.30 1.56 7.37
N SER A 4 -7.20 2.22 6.24
CA SER A 4 -8.28 2.29 5.25
C SER A 4 -7.77 1.92 3.87
N ILE A 5 -8.69 1.48 3.01
CA ILE A 5 -8.37 1.03 1.65
C ILE A 5 -8.99 2.00 0.66
N ASP A 6 -8.21 2.35 -0.35
CA ASP A 6 -8.68 3.07 -1.52
C ASP A 6 -8.16 2.32 -2.75
N MET A 7 -9.02 1.52 -3.37
CA MET A 7 -8.63 0.64 -4.47
C MET A 7 -9.05 1.23 -5.81
N THR A 8 -8.08 1.40 -6.69
CA THR A 8 -8.32 1.84 -8.08
C THR A 8 -8.50 0.62 -8.98
N SER A 9 -9.19 0.83 -10.11
CA SER A 9 -9.55 -0.26 -11.01
C SER A 9 -8.49 -0.58 -12.08
N ASP A 10 -7.27 -0.15 -11.87
CA ASP A 10 -6.20 -0.36 -12.85
C ASP A 10 -5.67 -1.80 -12.75
N ALA A 11 -5.95 -2.59 -13.77
CA ALA A 11 -5.62 -4.03 -13.83
C ALA A 11 -4.30 -4.31 -14.57
N GLY A 12 -3.33 -3.43 -14.49
CA GLY A 12 -2.03 -3.64 -15.11
C GLY A 12 -1.20 -4.70 -14.39
N LEU A 13 -0.74 -5.72 -15.12
CA LEU A 13 0.27 -6.64 -14.62
C LEU A 13 1.61 -5.91 -14.57
N ILE A 14 2.02 -5.49 -13.37
CA ILE A 14 3.35 -4.93 -13.14
C ILE A 14 4.21 -6.04 -12.54
N SER A 15 5.44 -6.18 -13.02
CA SER A 15 6.33 -7.19 -12.47
C SER A 15 6.66 -6.87 -11.01
N GLN A 16 6.71 -7.89 -10.18
CA GLN A 16 6.99 -7.79 -8.76
C GLN A 16 8.32 -7.06 -8.48
N ASP A 17 9.35 -7.39 -9.26
CA ASP A 17 10.67 -6.77 -9.11
C ASP A 17 10.65 -5.27 -9.41
N SER A 18 9.84 -4.86 -10.39
CA SER A 18 9.66 -3.44 -10.73
C SER A 18 9.01 -2.66 -9.59
N ASP A 19 8.04 -3.26 -8.89
CA ASP A 19 7.38 -2.62 -7.76
C ASP A 19 8.36 -2.41 -6.59
N TYR A 20 9.15 -3.42 -6.26
CA TYR A 20 10.14 -3.29 -5.19
C TYR A 20 11.24 -2.29 -5.53
N ALA A 21 11.65 -2.24 -6.78
CA ALA A 21 12.60 -1.23 -7.24
C ALA A 21 12.04 0.18 -7.10
N SER A 22 10.77 0.38 -7.45
CA SER A 22 10.07 1.66 -7.28
C SER A 22 9.98 2.08 -5.82
N HIS A 23 9.61 1.16 -4.93
CA HIS A 23 9.56 1.44 -3.49
C HIS A 23 10.91 1.87 -2.95
N ARG A 24 11.97 1.12 -3.29
CA ARG A 24 13.33 1.47 -2.86
C ARG A 24 13.74 2.84 -3.37
N GLN A 25 13.43 3.14 -4.62
CA GLN A 25 13.76 4.43 -5.22
C GLN A 25 13.04 5.58 -4.54
N GLU A 26 11.76 5.41 -4.20
CA GLU A 26 10.99 6.42 -3.48
C GLU A 26 11.58 6.70 -2.10
N VAL A 27 11.98 5.66 -1.36
CA VAL A 27 12.62 5.80 -0.05
C VAL A 27 13.95 6.57 -0.19
N LEU A 28 14.78 6.19 -1.16
CA LEU A 28 16.06 6.85 -1.39
C LEU A 28 15.87 8.32 -1.81
N ASN A 29 14.90 8.61 -2.64
CA ASN A 29 14.59 9.98 -3.06
C ASN A 29 14.14 10.84 -1.86
N GLU A 30 13.31 10.31 -1.00
CA GLU A 30 12.85 11.02 0.19
C GLU A 30 14.02 11.31 1.15
N LEU A 31 14.89 10.33 1.40
CA LEU A 31 16.08 10.52 2.21
C LEU A 31 16.99 11.60 1.61
N ARG A 32 17.18 11.57 0.29
CA ARG A 32 18.01 12.57 -0.40
C ARG A 32 17.44 13.98 -0.24
N GLN A 33 16.14 14.12 -0.40
CA GLN A 33 15.46 15.41 -0.24
C GLN A 33 15.60 15.94 1.18
N MET A 34 15.49 15.08 2.19
CA MET A 34 15.68 15.46 3.59
C MET A 34 17.09 15.99 3.85
N GLN A 35 18.09 15.36 3.23
CA GLN A 35 19.49 15.76 3.39
C GLN A 35 19.84 17.04 2.61
N GLN A 36 19.17 17.28 1.50
CA GLN A 36 19.46 18.39 0.61
C GLN A 36 18.62 19.64 0.90
N THR A 37 17.80 19.64 1.93
CA THR A 37 17.02 20.82 2.28
C THR A 37 17.97 21.95 2.68
N PRO A 38 18.17 22.98 1.81
CA PRO A 38 19.16 24.00 2.08
C PRO A 38 18.53 25.10 2.92
N GLN A 39 18.44 24.88 4.23
CA GLN A 39 17.91 25.92 5.10
C GLN A 39 18.97 26.31 6.12
N LEU A 40 19.44 27.54 5.98
CA LEU A 40 20.18 28.18 7.04
C LEU A 40 19.18 28.67 8.09
N VAL A 41 19.19 28.02 9.25
CA VAL A 41 18.28 28.36 10.33
C VAL A 41 18.90 29.51 11.14
N THR A 42 18.23 30.66 11.16
CA THR A 42 18.71 31.86 11.85
C THR A 42 17.72 32.42 12.85
N SER A 43 16.56 31.81 13.02
CA SER A 43 15.54 32.26 13.97
C SER A 43 14.81 31.08 14.61
N PRO A 44 14.17 31.28 15.79
CA PRO A 44 13.34 30.23 16.40
C PRO A 44 12.20 29.77 15.50
N GLU A 45 11.59 30.68 14.75
CA GLU A 45 10.49 30.38 13.84
C GLU A 45 10.95 29.49 12.68
N GLU A 46 12.14 29.75 12.16
CA GLU A 46 12.74 28.93 11.09
C GLU A 46 13.08 27.54 11.60
N LEU A 47 13.57 27.43 12.82
CA LEU A 47 13.86 26.14 13.44
C LEU A 47 12.59 25.33 13.63
N GLU A 48 11.54 25.95 14.13
CA GLU A 48 10.24 25.29 14.32
C GLU A 48 9.65 24.80 12.99
N ALA A 49 9.76 25.62 11.95
CA ALA A 49 9.32 25.24 10.61
C ALA A 49 10.12 24.05 10.07
N LEU A 50 11.43 24.05 10.26
CA LEU A 50 12.29 22.94 9.84
C LEU A 50 11.94 21.65 10.58
N GLU A 51 11.75 21.72 11.89
CA GLU A 51 11.36 20.55 12.70
C GLU A 51 10.02 19.98 12.24
N ARG A 52 9.06 20.83 11.93
CA ARG A 52 7.75 20.40 11.41
C ARG A 52 7.89 19.72 10.06
N GLU A 53 8.67 20.29 9.16
CA GLU A 53 8.92 19.70 7.85
C GLU A 53 9.60 18.34 7.98
N MET A 54 10.63 18.23 8.82
CA MET A 54 11.35 16.97 9.00
C MET A 54 10.46 15.90 9.62
N ARG A 55 9.56 16.27 10.52
CA ARG A 55 8.59 15.33 11.09
C ARG A 55 7.67 14.78 10.01
N GLN A 56 7.14 15.65 9.15
CA GLN A 56 6.27 15.22 8.04
C GLN A 56 7.02 14.28 7.08
N ARG A 57 8.27 14.61 6.75
CA ARG A 57 9.09 13.78 5.88
C ARG A 57 9.45 12.44 6.52
N THR A 58 9.70 12.42 7.82
CA THR A 58 9.98 11.19 8.56
C THR A 58 8.76 10.29 8.61
N ASP A 59 7.57 10.85 8.83
CA ASP A 59 6.31 10.10 8.81
C ASP A 59 6.07 9.50 7.41
N ARG A 60 6.30 10.27 6.36
CA ARG A 60 6.20 9.77 4.99
C ARG A 60 7.20 8.66 4.71
N LEU A 61 8.44 8.83 5.12
CA LEU A 61 9.46 7.79 4.97
C LEU A 61 9.05 6.51 5.67
N GLY A 62 8.57 6.61 6.91
CA GLY A 62 8.04 5.45 7.64
C GLY A 62 6.91 4.76 6.91
N SER A 63 5.98 5.52 6.35
CA SER A 63 4.88 4.99 5.56
C SER A 63 5.35 4.25 4.31
N LEU A 64 6.34 4.79 3.60
CA LEU A 64 6.91 4.15 2.41
C LEU A 64 7.57 2.82 2.76
N VAL A 65 8.29 2.75 3.87
CA VAL A 65 8.93 1.51 4.34
C VAL A 65 7.86 0.48 4.75
N VAL A 66 6.83 0.91 5.45
CA VAL A 66 5.69 0.04 5.81
C VAL A 66 5.03 -0.50 4.53
N GLY A 67 4.83 0.36 3.52
CA GLY A 67 4.26 -0.06 2.24
C GLY A 67 5.09 -1.13 1.55
N HIS A 68 6.42 -1.01 1.60
CA HIS A 68 7.31 -2.01 1.05
C HIS A 68 7.15 -3.37 1.76
N HIS A 69 7.15 -3.37 3.08
CA HIS A 69 6.95 -4.59 3.87
C HIS A 69 5.56 -5.17 3.66
N LEU A 70 4.55 -4.31 3.56
CA LEU A 70 3.18 -4.75 3.26
C LEU A 70 3.11 -5.47 1.93
N GLN A 71 3.74 -4.92 0.89
CA GLN A 71 3.78 -5.56 -0.43
C GLN A 71 4.53 -6.89 -0.39
N GLN A 72 5.65 -6.97 0.32
CA GLN A 72 6.37 -8.22 0.51
C GLN A 72 5.49 -9.28 1.18
N ALA A 73 4.73 -8.87 2.20
CA ALA A 73 3.80 -9.78 2.88
C ALA A 73 2.70 -10.26 1.93
N LEU A 74 2.10 -9.36 1.16
CA LEU A 74 1.04 -9.70 0.19
C LEU A 74 1.54 -10.66 -0.88
N ASP A 75 2.81 -10.58 -1.25
CA ASP A 75 3.41 -11.43 -2.28
C ASP A 75 4.02 -12.72 -1.70
N SER A 76 4.05 -12.88 -0.39
CA SER A 76 4.66 -14.06 0.24
C SER A 76 3.81 -15.31 0.01
N ALA A 77 4.49 -16.46 -0.12
CA ALA A 77 3.81 -17.76 -0.27
C ALA A 77 2.93 -18.09 0.94
N ALA A 78 3.37 -17.72 2.14
CA ALA A 78 2.62 -17.95 3.38
C ALA A 78 1.28 -17.20 3.36
N LEU A 79 1.30 -15.93 2.95
CA LEU A 79 0.08 -15.14 2.89
C LEU A 79 -0.84 -15.60 1.77
N GLN A 80 -0.28 -16.00 0.63
CA GLN A 80 -1.07 -16.54 -0.47
C GLN A 80 -1.81 -17.82 -0.06
N ALA A 81 -1.17 -18.70 0.71
CA ALA A 81 -1.83 -19.87 1.26
C ALA A 81 -3.01 -19.49 2.18
N GLU A 82 -2.84 -18.48 3.01
CA GLU A 82 -3.93 -17.97 3.86
C GLU A 82 -5.05 -17.32 3.05
N GLN A 83 -4.71 -16.62 1.97
CA GLN A 83 -5.70 -16.07 1.04
C GLN A 83 -6.54 -17.17 0.40
N GLU A 84 -5.91 -18.22 -0.08
CA GLU A 84 -6.58 -19.35 -0.69
C GLU A 84 -7.52 -20.04 0.30
N ARG A 85 -7.08 -20.20 1.53
CA ARG A 85 -7.90 -20.77 2.60
C ARG A 85 -9.12 -19.88 2.90
N LEU A 86 -8.93 -18.56 2.98
CA LEU A 86 -10.01 -17.61 3.20
C LEU A 86 -11.04 -17.68 2.06
N VAL A 87 -10.58 -17.67 0.82
CA VAL A 87 -11.43 -17.72 -0.36
C VAL A 87 -12.23 -19.05 -0.40
N SER A 88 -11.59 -20.17 -0.08
CA SER A 88 -12.26 -21.49 -0.06
C SER A 88 -13.35 -21.58 1.01
N GLN A 89 -13.24 -20.83 2.09
CA GLN A 89 -14.19 -20.80 3.20
C GLN A 89 -15.22 -19.67 3.06
N TRP A 90 -15.13 -18.86 2.01
CA TRP A 90 -16.04 -17.73 1.80
C TRP A 90 -17.46 -18.23 1.55
N PRO A 91 -18.50 -17.56 2.10
CA PRO A 91 -19.89 -18.03 1.98
C PRO A 91 -20.41 -18.12 0.55
N THR A 92 -19.85 -17.31 -0.36
CA THR A 92 -20.21 -17.31 -1.77
C THR A 92 -19.04 -17.75 -2.62
N SER A 93 -19.31 -18.30 -3.81
CA SER A 93 -18.27 -18.67 -4.76
C SER A 93 -17.57 -17.42 -5.30
N LEU A 94 -16.26 -17.41 -5.27
CA LEU A 94 -15.41 -16.30 -5.73
C LEU A 94 -14.56 -16.73 -6.92
N THR A 95 -14.36 -15.79 -7.83
CA THR A 95 -13.47 -15.95 -9.01
C THR A 95 -12.40 -14.88 -8.97
N SER A 96 -11.15 -15.28 -9.09
CA SER A 96 -10.02 -14.34 -9.09
C SER A 96 -10.00 -13.49 -10.35
N ASP A 97 -9.93 -12.18 -10.20
CA ASP A 97 -9.72 -11.22 -11.30
C ASP A 97 -8.26 -10.80 -11.42
N GLY A 98 -7.36 -11.44 -10.67
CA GLY A 98 -5.95 -11.12 -10.66
C GLY A 98 -5.63 -9.99 -9.69
N LYS A 99 -4.45 -9.39 -9.88
CA LYS A 99 -3.96 -8.33 -9.00
C LYS A 99 -4.43 -6.96 -9.48
N VAL A 100 -4.84 -6.14 -8.54
CA VAL A 100 -5.26 -4.76 -8.79
C VAL A 100 -4.41 -3.82 -7.96
N LYS A 101 -4.23 -2.60 -8.44
CA LYS A 101 -3.56 -1.54 -7.71
C LYS A 101 -4.54 -0.83 -6.79
N GLY A 102 -4.04 -0.44 -5.64
CA GLY A 102 -4.80 0.37 -4.70
C GLY A 102 -3.87 1.10 -3.75
N ARG A 103 -4.44 1.76 -2.77
CA ARG A 103 -3.70 2.50 -1.76
C ARG A 103 -4.21 2.13 -0.38
N VAL A 104 -3.27 1.92 0.53
CA VAL A 104 -3.59 1.66 1.94
C VAL A 104 -3.08 2.83 2.77
N ARG A 105 -3.93 3.36 3.64
CA ARG A 105 -3.53 4.40 4.58
C ARG A 105 -2.81 3.76 5.77
N THR A 106 -1.60 4.23 6.03
CA THR A 106 -0.82 3.78 7.18
C THR A 106 -1.27 4.48 8.47
N ALA A 107 -0.77 3.99 9.59
CA ALA A 107 -1.03 4.60 10.89
C ALA A 107 -0.49 6.03 11.00
N GLN A 108 0.53 6.38 10.21
CA GLN A 108 1.07 7.74 10.14
C GLN A 108 0.19 8.72 9.35
N GLY A 109 -0.83 8.22 8.66
CA GLY A 109 -1.77 9.04 7.89
C GLY A 109 -1.50 9.12 6.40
N ASP A 110 -0.32 8.75 5.95
CA ASP A 110 0.01 8.72 4.52
C ASP A 110 -0.55 7.46 3.87
N THR A 111 -0.83 7.57 2.57
CA THR A 111 -1.24 6.40 1.78
C THR A 111 -0.05 5.84 1.04
N VAL A 112 -0.01 4.52 0.92
CA VAL A 112 1.03 3.81 0.18
C VAL A 112 0.39 2.94 -0.90
N PRO A 113 1.00 2.85 -2.09
CA PRO A 113 0.48 1.99 -3.13
C PRO A 113 0.70 0.52 -2.80
N VAL A 114 -0.29 -0.30 -3.10
CA VAL A 114 -0.20 -1.75 -2.96
C VAL A 114 -0.80 -2.41 -4.19
N ARG A 115 -0.39 -3.66 -4.41
CA ARG A 115 -0.96 -4.51 -5.42
C ARG A 115 -1.46 -5.77 -4.73
N VAL A 116 -2.75 -6.05 -4.86
CA VAL A 116 -3.41 -7.12 -4.12
C VAL A 116 -4.38 -7.87 -5.02
N THR A 117 -4.53 -9.16 -4.79
CA THR A 117 -5.48 -9.99 -5.53
C THR A 117 -6.91 -9.61 -5.16
N TYR A 118 -7.74 -9.42 -6.17
CA TYR A 118 -9.17 -9.19 -6.04
C TYR A 118 -9.94 -10.42 -6.49
N ASP A 119 -10.81 -10.91 -5.64
CA ASP A 119 -11.72 -12.02 -5.92
C ASP A 119 -13.15 -11.50 -5.97
N ARG A 120 -13.75 -11.57 -7.14
CA ARG A 120 -15.13 -11.15 -7.35
C ARG A 120 -16.08 -12.30 -7.13
N ARG A 121 -17.32 -11.98 -6.86
CA ARG A 121 -18.39 -12.96 -6.80
C ARG A 121 -18.55 -13.63 -8.17
N THR A 122 -18.57 -14.96 -8.21
CA THR A 122 -18.74 -15.72 -9.45
C THR A 122 -20.03 -15.33 -10.16
N GLY A 123 -19.95 -15.08 -11.46
CA GLY A 123 -21.09 -14.66 -12.28
C GLY A 123 -21.27 -13.16 -12.40
N GLN A 124 -20.53 -12.34 -11.65
CA GLN A 124 -20.56 -10.88 -11.82
C GLN A 124 -19.66 -10.42 -12.96
N ARG A 125 -20.04 -9.28 -13.56
CA ARG A 125 -19.23 -8.67 -14.59
C ARG A 125 -17.91 -8.17 -14.05
N ARG A 126 -16.83 -8.49 -14.75
CA ARG A 126 -15.47 -8.06 -14.41
C ARG A 126 -15.32 -6.53 -14.36
N ALA A 127 -16.04 -5.80 -15.22
CA ALA A 127 -16.01 -4.34 -15.29
C ALA A 127 -17.03 -3.65 -14.37
N GLY A 128 -17.73 -4.39 -13.54
CA GLY A 128 -18.74 -3.84 -12.64
C GLY A 128 -18.16 -3.28 -11.35
N LYS A 129 -19.05 -2.77 -10.50
CA LYS A 129 -18.68 -2.30 -9.17
C LYS A 129 -18.08 -3.45 -8.36
N ARG A 130 -16.93 -3.17 -7.72
CA ARG A 130 -16.21 -4.17 -6.92
C ARG A 130 -16.77 -4.34 -5.50
N SER A 131 -18.01 -3.88 -5.26
CA SER A 131 -18.64 -3.92 -3.95
C SER A 131 -18.96 -5.32 -3.43
N ALA A 132 -19.00 -6.32 -4.32
CA ALA A 132 -19.32 -7.70 -3.93
C ALA A 132 -18.09 -8.61 -3.92
N GLY A 133 -16.90 -8.06 -4.06
CA GLY A 133 -15.65 -8.81 -4.06
C GLY A 133 -14.88 -8.68 -2.76
N VAL A 134 -13.77 -9.40 -2.71
CA VAL A 134 -12.92 -9.50 -1.53
C VAL A 134 -11.47 -9.26 -1.92
N TYR A 135 -10.78 -8.47 -1.13
CA TYR A 135 -9.32 -8.34 -1.18
C TYR A 135 -8.74 -9.24 -0.09
N ALA A 136 -8.66 -10.53 -0.40
CA ALA A 136 -8.38 -11.57 0.60
C ALA A 136 -7.08 -11.33 1.38
N GLY A 137 -6.03 -10.88 0.71
CA GLY A 137 -4.75 -10.57 1.36
C GLY A 137 -4.87 -9.47 2.41
N LEU A 138 -5.66 -8.44 2.13
CA LEU A 138 -5.89 -7.35 3.08
C LEU A 138 -6.74 -7.83 4.26
N VAL A 139 -7.73 -8.69 4.01
CA VAL A 139 -8.55 -9.27 5.07
C VAL A 139 -7.69 -10.12 6.01
N VAL A 140 -6.80 -10.95 5.47
CA VAL A 140 -5.86 -11.75 6.27
C VAL A 140 -5.01 -10.87 7.17
N LEU A 141 -4.58 -9.70 6.69
CA LEU A 141 -3.76 -8.76 7.45
C LEU A 141 -4.57 -7.84 8.37
N GLY A 142 -5.90 -7.99 8.42
CA GLY A 142 -6.75 -7.17 9.28
C GLY A 142 -6.95 -5.74 8.78
N ILE A 143 -6.89 -5.55 7.49
CA ILE A 143 -7.06 -4.24 6.86
C ILE A 143 -8.46 -4.10 6.26
#